data_bed3187efe54a08e90ec1ba4d68a4c10
#
_entry.id   bed3187efe54a08e90ec1ba4d68a4c10
#
_cell.length_a   1.000
_cell.length_b   1.000
_cell.length_c   1.000
_cell.angle_alpha   90.00
_cell.angle_beta   90.00
_cell.angle_gamma   90.00
#
_symmetry.space_group_name_H-M   'P 1'
#
loop_
_entity.id
_entity.type
_entity.pdbx_description
1 polymer ?
#
loop_
_entity_poly.entity_id
_entity_poly.type
_entity_poly.pdbx_seq_one_letter_code
_entity_poly.pdbx_strand_id
1 'polypeptide(L)'
;MRCYCTFLAPAITGGAAYGKKEEECWENSLSEAYENLTGEPRLELKVITLNINEGHNKELMEQCRTLREYAQYVAKVRKYTKEMSLGAAVERAVNECIQEGILENFLRANRAKVIAMSIFEYNKEEEDKKLRKAEYEAGYDDGKQEIIRAMLKAGEPLEKIVQYTGYTVEEIKDKLKNSW
;
A
#
# COMPACT_ATOMS: atom_id res chain seq x y z
N MET A 1 -29.33 4.25 -12.88
CA MET A 1 -27.87 4.28 -12.79
C MET A 1 -27.51 3.77 -11.41
N ARG A 2 -26.95 2.56 -11.28
CA ARG A 2 -26.62 1.98 -9.97
C ARG A 2 -25.17 2.34 -9.69
N CYS A 3 -24.95 3.24 -8.72
CA CYS A 3 -23.62 3.49 -8.20
C CYS A 3 -23.22 2.30 -7.33
N TYR A 4 -22.24 1.54 -7.75
CA TYR A 4 -21.55 0.57 -6.89
C TYR A 4 -20.45 1.31 -6.14
N CYS A 5 -20.70 1.65 -4.87
CA CYS A 5 -19.64 2.07 -3.98
C CYS A 5 -18.82 0.85 -3.62
N THR A 6 -17.64 0.71 -4.18
CA THR A 6 -16.67 -0.26 -3.69
C THR A 6 -16.04 0.35 -2.44
N PHE A 7 -16.46 -0.09 -1.25
CA PHE A 7 -15.80 0.24 -0.02
C PHE A 7 -14.47 -0.50 -0.01
N LEU A 8 -13.40 0.19 -0.40
CA LEU A 8 -12.06 -0.23 -0.04
C LEU A 8 -11.92 0.03 1.45
N ALA A 9 -11.92 -1.05 2.25
CA ALA A 9 -11.62 -0.95 3.66
C ALA A 9 -10.30 -0.17 3.81
N PRO A 10 -10.23 0.84 4.70
CA PRO A 10 -8.96 1.50 4.96
C PRO A 10 -8.00 0.44 5.45
N ALA A 11 -6.92 0.23 4.73
CA ALA A 11 -5.86 -0.66 5.17
C ALA A 11 -5.46 -0.24 6.60
N ILE A 12 -5.50 -1.18 7.53
CA ILE A 12 -5.12 -0.96 8.94
C ILE A 12 -3.65 -0.50 9.00
N THR A 13 -2.90 -0.79 7.97
CA THR A 13 -1.50 -0.44 7.82
C THR A 13 -1.32 0.84 7.02
N GLY A 14 -0.48 1.72 7.52
CA GLY A 14 -0.18 3.04 6.94
C GLY A 14 0.52 3.02 5.58
N GLY A 15 0.08 2.16 4.67
CA GLY A 15 0.55 2.11 3.29
C GLY A 15 0.14 3.35 2.52
N ALA A 16 1.11 4.12 2.04
CA ALA A 16 0.98 5.38 1.31
C ALA A 16 0.32 5.26 -0.08
N ALA A 17 -0.42 4.19 -0.35
CA ALA A 17 -0.92 3.88 -1.70
C ALA A 17 -2.35 4.39 -1.99
N TYR A 18 -3.10 4.85 -1.01
CA TYR A 18 -4.49 5.25 -1.24
C TYR A 18 -4.76 6.66 -0.76
N GLY A 19 -4.54 7.62 -1.64
CA GLY A 19 -5.05 8.96 -1.54
C GLY A 19 -4.27 9.91 -0.63
N LYS A 20 -4.39 11.16 -0.92
CA LYS A 20 -3.87 12.25 -0.11
C LYS A 20 -4.58 12.20 1.25
N LYS A 21 -3.84 11.98 2.32
CA LYS A 21 -4.36 11.80 3.70
C LYS A 21 -5.22 12.97 4.20
N GLU A 22 -5.18 14.11 3.53
CA GLU A 22 -5.84 15.36 3.90
C GLU A 22 -7.11 15.65 3.10
N GLU A 23 -7.33 14.96 1.97
CA GLU A 23 -8.51 15.20 1.14
C GLU A 23 -9.73 14.42 1.66
N GLU A 24 -10.91 15.02 1.59
CA GLU A 24 -12.19 14.41 1.97
C GLU A 24 -12.65 13.39 0.94
N CYS A 25 -12.45 13.69 -0.36
CA CYS A 25 -12.75 12.80 -1.46
C CYS A 25 -11.88 13.10 -2.67
N TRP A 26 -11.69 12.09 -3.54
CA TRP A 26 -11.02 12.26 -4.83
C TRP A 26 -11.64 11.35 -5.88
N GLU A 27 -11.51 11.74 -7.14
CA GLU A 27 -11.95 10.96 -8.29
C GLU A 27 -10.73 10.31 -8.95
N ASN A 28 -10.85 9.03 -9.31
CA ASN A 28 -9.89 8.31 -10.12
C ASN A 28 -10.58 7.88 -11.41
N SER A 29 -9.92 8.05 -12.53
CA SER A 29 -10.43 7.66 -13.83
C SER A 29 -9.64 6.47 -14.36
N LEU A 30 -10.31 5.52 -15.01
CA LEU A 30 -9.65 4.35 -15.61
C LEU A 30 -8.63 4.78 -16.68
N SER A 31 -8.95 5.84 -17.42
CA SER A 31 -8.07 6.41 -18.46
C SER A 31 -6.71 6.87 -17.91
N GLU A 32 -6.64 7.29 -16.65
CA GLU A 32 -5.39 7.70 -15.99
C GLU A 32 -4.45 6.53 -15.69
N ALA A 33 -4.96 5.30 -15.72
CA ALA A 33 -4.16 4.09 -15.49
C ALA A 33 -3.48 3.55 -16.75
N TYR A 34 -3.77 4.10 -17.94
CA TYR A 34 -3.14 3.67 -19.18
C TYR A 34 -1.87 4.49 -19.47
N GLU A 35 -0.75 3.80 -19.67
CA GLU A 35 0.53 4.44 -20.02
C GLU A 35 0.55 5.09 -21.41
N ASN A 36 -0.23 4.54 -22.36
CA ASN A 36 -0.22 4.94 -23.76
C ASN A 36 -1.65 5.08 -24.33
N LEU A 37 -2.48 5.91 -23.73
CA LEU A 37 -3.81 6.19 -24.25
C LEU A 37 -3.70 7.17 -25.44
N THR A 38 -3.98 6.70 -26.66
CA THR A 38 -4.08 7.54 -27.87
C THR A 38 -5.55 7.80 -28.18
N GLY A 39 -6.01 9.03 -27.94
CA GLY A 39 -7.39 9.46 -28.17
C GLY A 39 -8.33 9.24 -26.99
N GLU A 40 -9.64 9.40 -27.22
CA GLU A 40 -10.65 9.21 -26.18
C GLU A 40 -10.84 7.73 -25.87
N PRO A 41 -10.93 7.35 -24.56
CA PRO A 41 -11.16 5.98 -24.18
C PRO A 41 -12.56 5.52 -24.62
N ARG A 42 -12.66 4.32 -25.17
CA ARG A 42 -13.96 3.73 -25.54
C ARG A 42 -14.76 3.27 -24.31
N LEU A 43 -14.08 3.06 -23.20
CA LEU A 43 -14.65 2.74 -21.90
C LEU A 43 -13.97 3.62 -20.84
N GLU A 44 -14.77 4.36 -20.11
CA GLU A 44 -14.29 5.15 -18.97
C GLU A 44 -15.03 4.71 -17.70
N LEU A 45 -14.26 4.47 -16.63
CA LEU A 45 -14.78 4.21 -15.29
C LEU A 45 -14.25 5.30 -14.35
N LYS A 46 -15.17 6.04 -13.76
CA LYS A 46 -14.87 7.02 -12.73
C LYS A 46 -15.20 6.48 -11.36
N VAL A 47 -14.24 6.48 -10.47
CA VAL A 47 -14.39 6.00 -9.09
C VAL A 47 -14.21 7.18 -8.14
N ILE A 48 -15.24 7.46 -7.34
CA ILE A 48 -15.17 8.44 -6.26
C ILE A 48 -14.74 7.70 -5.00
N THR A 49 -13.59 8.07 -4.46
CA THR A 49 -13.07 7.54 -3.21
C THR A 49 -13.32 8.55 -2.09
N LEU A 50 -13.92 8.09 -0.98
CA LEU A 50 -14.21 8.91 0.19
C LEU A 50 -13.23 8.58 1.32
N ASN A 51 -12.70 9.61 1.97
CA ASN A 51 -11.88 9.44 3.15
C ASN A 51 -12.76 9.17 4.37
N ILE A 52 -12.78 7.93 4.84
CA ILE A 52 -13.56 7.50 6.01
C ILE A 52 -12.73 7.41 7.29
N ASN A 53 -11.53 7.99 7.31
CA ASN A 53 -10.74 8.06 8.53
C ASN A 53 -11.41 8.97 9.55
N GLU A 54 -11.12 8.75 10.83
CA GLU A 54 -11.64 9.57 11.91
C GLU A 54 -11.31 11.06 11.67
N GLY A 55 -12.33 11.93 11.79
CA GLY A 55 -12.22 13.37 11.56
C GLY A 55 -12.59 13.84 10.16
N HIS A 56 -12.72 12.91 9.19
CA HIS A 56 -13.08 13.21 7.81
C HIS A 56 -14.56 12.94 7.51
N ASN A 57 -15.08 13.55 6.43
CA ASN A 57 -16.45 13.37 5.93
C ASN A 57 -17.52 13.39 7.04
N LYS A 58 -17.51 14.43 7.86
CA LYS A 58 -18.35 14.54 9.08
C LYS A 58 -19.83 14.30 8.82
N GLU A 59 -20.39 14.87 7.75
CA GLU A 59 -21.80 14.68 7.39
C GLU A 59 -22.12 13.21 7.12
N LEU A 60 -21.26 12.50 6.40
CA LEU A 60 -21.41 11.07 6.16
C LEU A 60 -21.32 10.26 7.45
N MET A 61 -20.39 10.62 8.33
CA MET A 61 -20.20 9.97 9.63
C MET A 61 -21.37 10.23 10.59
N GLU A 62 -22.04 11.37 10.51
CA GLU A 62 -23.25 11.67 11.28
C GLU A 62 -24.44 10.85 10.80
N GLN A 63 -24.59 10.68 9.50
CA GLN A 63 -25.67 9.90 8.90
C GLN A 63 -25.49 8.39 9.01
N CYS A 64 -24.25 7.89 9.06
CA CYS A 64 -23.93 6.48 9.13
C CYS A 64 -23.18 6.12 10.40
N ARG A 65 -23.92 5.79 11.46
CA ARG A 65 -23.36 5.39 12.76
C ARG A 65 -22.35 4.24 12.64
N THR A 66 -22.66 3.20 11.88
CA THR A 66 -21.79 2.04 11.74
C THR A 66 -20.45 2.41 11.11
N LEU A 67 -20.46 3.30 10.10
CA LEU A 67 -19.24 3.77 9.45
C LEU A 67 -18.38 4.59 10.41
N ARG A 68 -19.01 5.48 11.19
CA ARG A 68 -18.31 6.26 12.22
C ARG A 68 -17.66 5.35 13.26
N GLU A 69 -18.41 4.38 13.78
CA GLU A 69 -17.91 3.43 14.79
C GLU A 69 -16.77 2.58 14.21
N TYR A 70 -16.84 2.21 12.92
CA TYR A 70 -15.75 1.52 12.24
C TYR A 70 -14.50 2.39 12.12
N ALA A 71 -14.62 3.67 11.74
CA ALA A 71 -13.52 4.62 11.71
C ALA A 71 -12.82 4.75 13.08
N GLN A 72 -13.60 4.84 14.16
CA GLN A 72 -13.08 4.89 15.53
C GLN A 72 -12.32 3.61 15.91
N TYR A 73 -12.86 2.44 15.58
CA TYR A 73 -12.18 1.17 15.79
C TYR A 73 -10.82 1.13 15.08
N VAL A 74 -10.79 1.48 13.78
CA VAL A 74 -9.55 1.51 12.99
C VAL A 74 -8.54 2.51 13.56
N ALA A 75 -8.99 3.69 13.99
CA ALA A 75 -8.12 4.69 14.62
C ALA A 75 -7.46 4.15 15.90
N LYS A 76 -8.22 3.42 16.75
CA LYS A 76 -7.68 2.76 17.94
C LYS A 76 -6.63 1.71 17.60
N VAL A 77 -6.91 0.83 16.63
CA VAL A 77 -5.92 -0.17 16.18
C VAL A 77 -4.63 0.51 15.73
N ARG A 78 -4.72 1.53 14.87
CA ARG A 78 -3.55 2.29 14.38
C ARG A 78 -2.78 2.99 15.51
N LYS A 79 -3.47 3.47 16.53
CA LYS A 79 -2.82 4.05 17.72
C LYS A 79 -1.99 3.01 18.45
N TYR A 80 -2.58 1.84 18.72
CA TYR A 80 -1.91 0.80 19.49
C TYR A 80 -0.81 0.06 18.73
N THR A 81 -0.88 -0.04 17.41
CA THR A 81 0.21 -0.62 16.60
C THR A 81 1.52 0.15 16.67
N LYS A 82 1.50 1.39 17.16
CA LYS A 82 2.74 2.17 17.41
C LYS A 82 3.50 1.70 18.66
N GLU A 83 2.82 1.05 19.60
CA GLU A 83 3.35 0.71 20.92
C GLU A 83 3.47 -0.79 21.14
N MET A 84 2.72 -1.60 20.39
CA MET A 84 2.65 -3.05 20.59
C MET A 84 2.48 -3.80 19.27
N SER A 85 2.60 -5.14 19.32
CA SER A 85 2.36 -5.98 18.14
C SER A 85 0.93 -5.85 17.63
N LEU A 86 0.71 -6.07 16.34
CA LEU A 86 -0.60 -5.92 15.71
C LEU A 86 -1.67 -6.79 16.41
N GLY A 87 -1.36 -8.05 16.70
CA GLY A 87 -2.31 -8.95 17.38
C GLY A 87 -2.78 -8.38 18.72
N ALA A 88 -1.84 -7.89 19.53
CA ALA A 88 -2.14 -7.25 20.80
C ALA A 88 -2.91 -5.93 20.62
N ALA A 89 -2.56 -5.14 19.62
CA ALA A 89 -3.22 -3.88 19.31
C ALA A 89 -4.68 -4.08 18.88
N VAL A 90 -4.93 -5.06 18.02
CA VAL A 90 -6.29 -5.42 17.58
C VAL A 90 -7.11 -5.95 18.74
N GLU A 91 -6.55 -6.87 19.53
CA GLU A 91 -7.26 -7.43 20.69
C GLU A 91 -7.62 -6.35 21.72
N ARG A 92 -6.71 -5.44 22.01
CA ARG A 92 -6.93 -4.30 22.89
C ARG A 92 -8.02 -3.37 22.34
N ALA A 93 -7.93 -3.00 21.07
CA ALA A 93 -8.91 -2.13 20.41
C ALA A 93 -10.32 -2.76 20.43
N VAL A 94 -10.43 -4.06 20.14
CA VAL A 94 -11.71 -4.80 20.20
C VAL A 94 -12.29 -4.75 21.59
N ASN A 95 -11.49 -5.03 22.64
CA ASN A 95 -11.95 -5.01 24.02
C ASN A 95 -12.45 -3.62 24.44
N GLU A 96 -11.71 -2.56 24.13
CA GLU A 96 -12.09 -1.20 24.46
C GLU A 96 -13.33 -0.74 23.68
N CYS A 97 -13.41 -1.05 22.38
CA CYS A 97 -14.60 -0.73 21.59
C CYS A 97 -15.86 -1.40 22.13
N ILE A 98 -15.77 -2.66 22.57
CA ILE A 98 -16.89 -3.35 23.21
C ILE A 98 -17.31 -2.66 24.52
N GLN A 99 -16.36 -2.19 25.33
CA GLN A 99 -16.64 -1.49 26.59
C GLN A 99 -17.29 -0.13 26.37
N GLU A 100 -16.89 0.57 25.29
CA GLU A 100 -17.41 1.88 24.93
C GLU A 100 -18.70 1.84 24.07
N GLY A 101 -19.19 0.64 23.73
CA GLY A 101 -20.39 0.46 22.90
C GLY A 101 -20.17 0.73 21.42
N ILE A 102 -18.89 0.79 20.97
CA ILE A 102 -18.50 0.98 19.58
C ILE A 102 -18.54 -0.36 18.86
N LEU A 103 -19.40 -0.52 17.86
CA LEU A 103 -19.62 -1.78 17.14
C LEU A 103 -19.86 -2.97 18.08
N GLU A 104 -20.38 -2.73 19.28
CA GLU A 104 -20.41 -3.72 20.38
C GLU A 104 -20.98 -5.07 19.95
N ASN A 105 -22.19 -5.08 19.39
CA ASN A 105 -22.88 -6.33 19.02
C ASN A 105 -22.10 -7.09 17.95
N PHE A 106 -21.53 -6.36 16.97
CA PHE A 106 -20.74 -6.97 15.89
C PHE A 106 -19.43 -7.57 16.43
N LEU A 107 -18.70 -6.81 17.24
CA LEU A 107 -17.42 -7.24 17.79
C LEU A 107 -17.57 -8.39 18.79
N ARG A 108 -18.64 -8.40 19.61
CA ARG A 108 -18.93 -9.55 20.50
C ARG A 108 -19.22 -10.82 19.71
N ALA A 109 -20.03 -10.72 18.64
CA ALA A 109 -20.42 -11.87 17.84
C ALA A 109 -19.28 -12.41 16.95
N ASN A 110 -18.35 -11.54 16.54
CA ASN A 110 -17.31 -11.87 15.54
C ASN A 110 -15.87 -11.71 16.06
N ARG A 111 -15.67 -11.62 17.37
CA ARG A 111 -14.37 -11.28 17.98
C ARG A 111 -13.19 -12.07 17.42
N ALA A 112 -13.26 -13.38 17.44
CA ALA A 112 -12.17 -14.25 16.99
C ALA A 112 -11.90 -14.08 15.49
N LYS A 113 -12.95 -13.91 14.69
CA LYS A 113 -12.85 -13.70 13.24
C LYS A 113 -12.21 -12.35 12.90
N VAL A 114 -12.61 -11.28 13.61
CA VAL A 114 -12.04 -9.94 13.41
C VAL A 114 -10.54 -9.94 13.73
N ILE A 115 -10.14 -10.54 14.84
CA ILE A 115 -8.72 -10.63 15.22
C ILE A 115 -7.93 -11.43 14.18
N ALA A 116 -8.43 -12.60 13.78
CA ALA A 116 -7.74 -13.46 12.82
C ALA A 116 -7.60 -12.79 11.44
N MET A 117 -8.66 -12.16 10.92
CA MET A 117 -8.62 -11.47 9.61
C MET A 117 -7.67 -10.26 9.63
N SER A 118 -7.70 -9.46 10.68
CA SER A 118 -6.82 -8.29 10.80
C SER A 118 -5.35 -8.68 10.80
N ILE A 119 -4.99 -9.79 11.46
CA ILE A 119 -3.62 -10.31 11.47
C ILE A 119 -3.23 -10.84 10.09
N PHE A 120 -4.14 -11.54 9.40
CA PHE A 120 -3.89 -12.09 8.07
C PHE A 120 -3.66 -11.00 7.02
N GLU A 121 -4.49 -9.97 6.98
CA GLU A 121 -4.36 -8.85 6.05
C GLU A 121 -3.05 -8.09 6.26
N TYR A 122 -2.64 -7.88 7.51
CA TYR A 122 -1.37 -7.23 7.82
C TYR A 122 -0.16 -8.01 7.34
N ASN A 123 -0.12 -9.31 7.62
CA ASN A 123 0.98 -10.17 7.20
C ASN A 123 1.13 -10.16 5.67
N LYS A 124 0.01 -10.21 4.95
CA LYS A 124 0.01 -10.13 3.49
C LYS A 124 0.60 -8.83 2.98
N GLU A 125 0.22 -7.68 3.56
CA GLU A 125 0.77 -6.39 3.15
C GLU A 125 2.27 -6.25 3.45
N GLU A 126 2.74 -6.78 4.58
CA GLU A 126 4.18 -6.80 4.89
C GLU A 126 4.97 -7.65 3.91
N GLU A 127 4.44 -8.82 3.55
CA GLU A 127 5.04 -9.69 2.55
C GLU A 127 5.03 -9.05 1.16
N ASP A 128 3.92 -8.44 0.74
CA ASP A 128 3.82 -7.71 -0.52
C ASP A 128 4.81 -6.52 -0.58
N LYS A 129 5.01 -5.82 0.53
CA LYS A 129 6.02 -4.74 0.61
C LYS A 129 7.44 -5.27 0.48
N LYS A 130 7.75 -6.38 1.14
CA LYS A 130 9.07 -7.04 1.05
C LYS A 130 9.31 -7.53 -0.37
N LEU A 131 8.30 -8.15 -0.98
CA LEU A 131 8.37 -8.65 -2.35
C LEU A 131 8.62 -7.51 -3.35
N ARG A 132 7.81 -6.44 -3.31
CA ARG A 132 8.00 -5.26 -4.19
C ARG A 132 9.36 -4.61 -4.02
N LYS A 133 9.87 -4.54 -2.78
CA LYS A 133 11.21 -4.02 -2.52
C LYS A 133 12.28 -4.91 -3.16
N ALA A 134 12.16 -6.23 -3.00
CA ALA A 134 13.08 -7.18 -3.59
C ALA A 134 13.03 -7.15 -5.13
N GLU A 135 11.84 -7.05 -5.73
CA GLU A 135 11.65 -6.89 -7.18
C GLU A 135 12.26 -5.60 -7.70
N TYR A 136 12.06 -4.48 -6.99
CA TYR A 136 12.68 -3.21 -7.34
C TYR A 136 14.21 -3.26 -7.28
N GLU A 137 14.77 -3.84 -6.21
CA GLU A 137 16.22 -3.99 -6.04
C GLU A 137 16.80 -4.90 -7.13
N ALA A 138 16.13 -6.00 -7.47
CA ALA A 138 16.53 -6.89 -8.56
C ALA A 138 16.47 -6.19 -9.93
N GLY A 139 15.38 -5.51 -10.25
CA GLY A 139 15.23 -4.77 -11.50
C GLY A 139 16.24 -3.62 -11.63
N TYR A 140 16.57 -2.95 -10.52
CA TYR A 140 17.60 -1.92 -10.50
C TYR A 140 19.00 -2.48 -10.77
N ASP A 141 19.34 -3.63 -10.20
CA ASP A 141 20.62 -4.32 -10.43
C ASP A 141 20.72 -4.85 -11.87
N ASP A 142 19.64 -5.42 -12.40
CA ASP A 142 19.57 -5.89 -13.78
C ASP A 142 19.74 -4.74 -14.79
N GLY A 143 19.06 -3.64 -14.58
CA GLY A 143 19.20 -2.44 -15.39
C GLY A 143 20.63 -1.88 -15.38
N LYS A 144 21.29 -1.85 -14.22
CA LYS A 144 22.71 -1.47 -14.13
C LYS A 144 23.61 -2.44 -14.90
N GLN A 145 23.35 -3.74 -14.82
CA GLN A 145 24.13 -4.73 -15.57
C GLN A 145 23.97 -4.57 -17.08
N GLU A 146 22.76 -4.25 -17.56
CA GLU A 146 22.54 -3.96 -18.99
C GLU A 146 23.32 -2.73 -19.45
N ILE A 147 23.34 -1.68 -18.66
CA ILE A 147 24.14 -0.47 -18.95
C ILE A 147 25.63 -0.80 -19.02
N ILE A 148 26.14 -1.57 -18.03
CA ILE A 148 27.55 -2.00 -18.03
C ILE A 148 27.90 -2.78 -19.32
N ARG A 149 27.04 -3.74 -19.70
CA ARG A 149 27.22 -4.52 -20.94
C ARG A 149 27.21 -3.64 -22.18
N ALA A 150 26.28 -2.69 -22.26
CA ALA A 150 26.19 -1.77 -23.37
C ALA A 150 27.44 -0.87 -23.48
N MET A 151 27.92 -0.33 -22.37
CA MET A 151 29.12 0.50 -22.31
C MET A 151 30.38 -0.28 -22.70
N LEU A 152 30.54 -1.51 -22.22
CA LEU A 152 31.66 -2.39 -22.60
C LEU A 152 31.62 -2.75 -24.10
N LYS A 153 30.43 -3.03 -24.64
CA LYS A 153 30.22 -3.31 -26.05
C LYS A 153 30.54 -2.09 -26.92
N ALA A 154 30.30 -0.91 -26.40
CA ALA A 154 30.68 0.36 -27.07
C ALA A 154 32.19 0.70 -26.97
N GLY A 155 32.98 -0.11 -26.23
CA GLY A 155 34.41 0.12 -26.05
C GLY A 155 34.75 1.20 -25.03
N GLU A 156 33.82 1.53 -24.13
CA GLU A 156 34.10 2.53 -23.08
C GLU A 156 35.11 2.00 -22.05
N PRO A 157 36.03 2.85 -21.56
CA PRO A 157 37.04 2.44 -20.58
C PRO A 157 36.39 2.14 -19.24
N LEU A 158 36.97 1.16 -18.52
CA LEU A 158 36.45 0.66 -17.24
C LEU A 158 36.30 1.78 -16.18
N GLU A 159 37.21 2.76 -16.17
CA GLU A 159 37.19 3.88 -15.24
C GLU A 159 35.92 4.72 -15.43
N LYS A 160 35.48 4.90 -16.67
CA LYS A 160 34.24 5.62 -17.00
C LYS A 160 33.00 4.81 -16.56
N ILE A 161 33.02 3.50 -16.74
CA ILE A 161 31.95 2.63 -16.30
C ILE A 161 31.80 2.67 -14.77
N VAL A 162 32.91 2.59 -14.04
CA VAL A 162 32.96 2.75 -12.56
C VAL A 162 32.34 4.09 -12.14
N GLN A 163 32.70 5.18 -12.82
CA GLN A 163 32.22 6.52 -12.52
C GLN A 163 30.68 6.63 -12.66
N TYR A 164 30.08 6.03 -13.69
CA TYR A 164 28.64 6.13 -13.96
C TYR A 164 27.81 5.12 -13.18
N THR A 165 28.34 3.93 -12.92
CA THR A 165 27.58 2.85 -12.26
C THR A 165 27.78 2.80 -10.76
N GLY A 166 28.89 3.36 -10.25
CA GLY A 166 29.30 3.32 -8.85
C GLY A 166 29.81 1.95 -8.39
N TYR A 167 29.97 0.98 -9.30
CA TYR A 167 30.59 -0.30 -8.98
C TYR A 167 32.12 -0.23 -9.08
N THR A 168 32.80 -1.04 -8.29
CA THR A 168 34.24 -1.24 -8.42
C THR A 168 34.59 -2.08 -9.66
N VAL A 169 35.83 -2.00 -10.13
CA VAL A 169 36.30 -2.81 -11.25
C VAL A 169 36.16 -4.31 -10.99
N GLU A 170 36.35 -4.72 -9.72
CA GLU A 170 36.22 -6.11 -9.29
C GLU A 170 34.77 -6.58 -9.37
N GLU A 171 33.82 -5.80 -8.86
CA GLU A 171 32.37 -6.10 -8.93
C GLU A 171 31.89 -6.18 -10.39
N ILE A 172 32.37 -5.30 -11.27
CA ILE A 172 32.03 -5.35 -12.69
C ILE A 172 32.51 -6.65 -13.31
N LYS A 173 33.74 -7.09 -13.01
CA LYS A 173 34.31 -8.35 -13.54
C LYS A 173 33.56 -9.57 -13.01
N ASP A 174 33.18 -9.60 -11.74
CA ASP A 174 32.46 -10.73 -11.15
C ASP A 174 31.03 -10.82 -11.65
N LYS A 175 30.32 -9.70 -11.83
CA LYS A 175 28.96 -9.67 -12.41
C LYS A 175 28.96 -10.13 -13.88
N LEU A 176 30.04 -9.90 -14.62
CA LEU A 176 30.19 -10.39 -16.00
C LEU A 176 30.49 -11.91 -16.07
N LYS A 177 31.22 -12.47 -15.10
CA LYS A 177 31.52 -13.91 -15.05
C LYS A 177 30.30 -14.77 -14.77
N ASN A 178 29.36 -14.26 -13.96
CA ASN A 178 28.15 -15.00 -13.56
C ASN A 178 27.00 -14.91 -14.58
N SER A 179 27.26 -14.35 -15.75
CA SER A 179 26.25 -14.12 -16.81
C SER A 179 26.43 -15.03 -18.03
N TRP A 180 27.19 -16.15 -17.90
CA TRP A 180 27.38 -17.18 -18.94
C TRP A 180 26.86 -18.51 -18.49
#